data_d083c349b09039bb34b1a9e9054bc7ea
#
_entry.id   d083c349b09039bb34b1a9e9054bc7ea
#
_cell.length_a   1.000
_cell.length_b   1.000
_cell.length_c   1.000
_cell.angle_alpha   90.00
_cell.angle_beta   90.00
_cell.angle_gamma   90.00
#
_symmetry.space_group_name_H-M   'P 1'
#
loop_
_entity.id
_entity.type
_entity.pdbx_description
1 polymer ?
#
loop_
_entity_poly.entity_id
_entity_poly.type
_entity_poly.pdbx_seq_one_letter_code
_entity_poly.pdbx_strand_id
1 'polypeptide(L)'
;MTDVAGILQRIHELLQRHPGDSSIWVASVMELCGNNETQLYRALNSKRMWGGANSIANQALADNPGLDAQLWQAEIREFRELMIELGSHLLERGNAYPDISSWLLAFSNWNQSGL
;
A
#
# COMPACT_ATOMS: atom_id res chain seq x y z
N MET A 1 -9.21 2.63 -15.89
CA MET A 1 -7.75 2.89 -15.79
C MET A 1 -7.37 3.11 -14.34
N THR A 2 -6.30 2.48 -13.87
CA THR A 2 -5.87 2.61 -12.47
C THR A 2 -5.17 3.95 -12.25
N ASP A 3 -5.61 4.68 -11.23
CA ASP A 3 -5.02 5.96 -10.86
C ASP A 3 -3.94 5.74 -9.79
N VAL A 4 -2.73 5.41 -10.24
CA VAL A 4 -1.60 5.14 -9.35
C VAL A 4 -1.28 6.35 -8.47
N ALA A 5 -1.29 7.56 -9.03
CA ALA A 5 -1.01 8.76 -8.27
C ALA A 5 -2.04 8.99 -7.16
N GLY A 6 -3.32 8.80 -7.47
CA GLY A 6 -4.39 8.93 -6.47
C GLY A 6 -4.31 7.87 -5.38
N ILE A 7 -3.98 6.63 -5.74
CA ILE A 7 -3.79 5.55 -4.79
C ILE A 7 -2.64 5.89 -3.83
N LEU A 8 -1.50 6.32 -4.36
CA LEU A 8 -0.34 6.68 -3.54
C LEU A 8 -0.63 7.89 -2.65
N GLN A 9 -1.37 8.87 -3.16
CA GLN A 9 -1.76 10.04 -2.38
C GLN A 9 -2.56 9.62 -1.15
N ARG A 10 -3.55 8.75 -1.34
CA ARG A 10 -4.39 8.30 -0.21
C ARG A 10 -3.61 7.42 0.76
N ILE A 11 -2.75 6.54 0.27
CA ILE A 11 -1.86 5.73 1.12
C ILE A 11 -0.96 6.65 1.95
N HIS A 12 -0.41 7.69 1.34
CA HIS A 12 0.42 8.67 2.03
C HIS A 12 -0.35 9.33 3.18
N GLU A 13 -1.58 9.75 2.94
CA GLU A 13 -2.42 10.37 3.96
C GLU A 13 -2.68 9.43 5.13
N LEU A 14 -2.97 8.16 4.84
CA LEU A 14 -3.20 7.16 5.88
C LEU A 14 -1.93 6.88 6.69
N LEU A 15 -0.77 6.80 6.02
CA LEU A 15 0.49 6.53 6.68
C LEU A 15 0.99 7.69 7.55
N GLN A 16 0.55 8.92 7.28
CA GLN A 16 0.92 10.06 8.11
C GLN A 16 0.46 9.91 9.56
N ARG A 17 -0.52 9.04 9.81
CA ARG A 17 -1.03 8.75 11.15
C ARG A 17 -0.28 7.63 11.86
N HIS A 18 0.66 6.97 11.15
CA HIS A 18 1.47 5.91 11.73
C HIS A 18 2.82 6.45 12.15
N PRO A 19 3.42 5.92 13.22
CA PRO A 19 4.79 6.27 13.56
C PRO A 19 5.77 5.72 12.53
N GLY A 20 6.87 6.42 12.31
CA GLY A 20 7.92 5.98 11.41
C GLY A 20 8.00 6.79 10.13
N ASP A 21 8.79 6.31 9.17
CA ASP A 21 9.16 7.03 7.96
C ASP A 21 8.45 6.55 6.69
N SER A 22 7.47 5.66 6.81
CA SER A 22 6.79 5.09 5.65
C SER A 22 6.10 6.16 4.80
N SER A 23 5.46 7.16 5.43
CA SER A 23 4.81 8.24 4.70
C SER A 23 5.83 9.06 3.90
N ILE A 24 7.03 9.27 4.44
CA ILE A 24 8.09 10.00 3.75
C ILE A 24 8.55 9.23 2.52
N TRP A 25 8.71 7.91 2.65
CA TRP A 25 9.10 7.08 1.52
C TRP A 25 8.04 7.10 0.41
N VAL A 26 6.75 6.97 0.77
CA VAL A 26 5.66 7.04 -0.21
C VAL A 26 5.64 8.40 -0.90
N ALA A 27 5.87 9.49 -0.17
CA ALA A 27 5.96 10.82 -0.77
C ALA A 27 7.06 10.88 -1.84
N SER A 28 8.21 10.25 -1.58
CA SER A 28 9.29 10.21 -2.57
C SER A 28 8.90 9.42 -3.83
N VAL A 29 8.13 8.34 -3.66
CA VAL A 29 7.61 7.57 -4.80
C VAL A 29 6.62 8.38 -5.61
N MET A 30 5.75 9.15 -4.93
CA MET A 30 4.78 10.02 -5.62
C MET A 30 5.44 11.03 -6.53
N GLU A 31 6.62 11.53 -6.17
CA GLU A 31 7.36 12.48 -7.01
C GLU A 31 7.78 11.88 -8.35
N LEU A 32 7.84 10.55 -8.44
CA LEU A 32 8.19 9.86 -9.69
C LEU A 32 7.02 9.80 -10.68
N CYS A 33 5.79 9.99 -10.19
CA CYS A 33 4.61 9.98 -11.06
C CYS A 33 4.68 11.12 -12.07
N GLY A 34 4.63 10.76 -13.36
CA GLY A 34 4.71 11.74 -14.44
C GLY A 34 6.12 12.24 -14.74
N ASN A 35 7.12 11.88 -13.94
CA ASN A 35 8.51 12.32 -14.14
C ASN A 35 9.43 11.19 -14.58
N ASN A 36 9.33 10.02 -13.96
CA ASN A 36 10.19 8.89 -14.29
C ASN A 36 9.44 7.58 -14.03
N GLU A 37 8.70 7.13 -15.03
CA GLU A 37 7.85 5.95 -14.93
C GLU A 37 8.65 4.68 -14.66
N THR A 38 9.82 4.54 -15.24
CA THR A 38 10.67 3.37 -15.02
C THR A 38 11.04 3.24 -13.54
N GLN A 39 11.49 4.33 -12.92
CA GLN A 39 11.82 4.33 -11.50
C GLN A 39 10.58 4.18 -10.62
N LEU A 40 9.46 4.77 -11.04
CA LEU A 40 8.19 4.61 -10.32
C LEU A 40 7.84 3.13 -10.18
N TYR A 41 7.81 2.39 -11.28
CA TYR A 41 7.44 0.97 -11.25
C TYR A 41 8.49 0.10 -10.58
N ARG A 42 9.75 0.50 -10.62
CA ARG A 42 10.79 -0.17 -9.84
C ARG A 42 10.52 -0.02 -8.33
N ALA A 43 10.15 1.17 -7.89
CA ALA A 43 9.80 1.42 -6.48
C ALA A 43 8.53 0.68 -6.07
N LEU A 44 7.50 0.67 -6.93
CA LEU A 44 6.23 -0.01 -6.67
C LEU A 44 6.38 -1.53 -6.61
N ASN A 45 7.41 -2.10 -7.25
CA ASN A 45 7.71 -3.53 -7.23
C ASN A 45 8.89 -3.85 -6.33
N SER A 46 9.15 -3.02 -5.33
CA SER A 46 10.31 -3.19 -4.45
C SER A 46 9.97 -3.96 -3.18
N LYS A 47 11.01 -4.43 -2.52
CA LYS A 47 10.90 -5.04 -1.20
C LYS A 47 10.31 -4.06 -0.18
N ARG A 48 10.65 -2.78 -0.28
CA ARG A 48 10.11 -1.76 0.61
C ARG A 48 8.58 -1.69 0.53
N MET A 49 8.03 -1.92 -0.65
CA MET A 49 6.57 -1.90 -0.85
C MET A 49 5.90 -3.18 -0.38
N TRP A 50 6.47 -4.36 -0.67
CA TRP A 50 5.79 -5.65 -0.52
C TRP A 50 6.57 -6.70 0.29
N GLY A 51 7.80 -6.42 0.70
CA GLY A 51 8.71 -7.45 1.17
C GLY A 51 8.91 -7.53 2.68
N GLY A 52 7.97 -8.07 3.43
CA GLY A 52 8.19 -8.46 4.82
C GLY A 52 7.82 -7.40 5.85
N ALA A 53 8.47 -7.46 7.02
CA ALA A 53 8.00 -6.78 8.22
C ALA A 53 8.05 -5.24 8.16
N ASN A 54 8.93 -4.68 7.35
CA ASN A 54 9.07 -3.23 7.24
C ASN A 54 8.47 -2.68 5.95
N SER A 55 7.72 -3.49 5.21
CA SER A 55 7.13 -3.07 3.95
C SER A 55 5.87 -2.24 4.17
N ILE A 56 5.50 -1.48 3.13
CA ILE A 56 4.23 -0.76 3.13
C ILE A 56 3.05 -1.74 3.26
N ALA A 57 3.12 -2.89 2.58
CA ALA A 57 2.08 -3.92 2.68
C ALA A 57 1.87 -4.37 4.13
N ASN A 58 2.95 -4.52 4.89
CA ASN A 58 2.83 -4.91 6.30
C ASN A 58 2.14 -3.84 7.15
N GLN A 59 2.28 -2.56 6.80
CA GLN A 59 1.59 -1.48 7.51
C GLN A 59 0.07 -1.61 7.40
N ALA A 60 -0.43 -2.19 6.32
CA ALA A 60 -1.87 -2.41 6.12
C ALA A 60 -2.45 -3.48 7.06
N LEU A 61 -1.61 -4.19 7.81
CA LEU A 61 -2.02 -5.16 8.81
C LEU A 61 -1.77 -4.66 10.23
N ALA A 62 -1.06 -3.55 10.39
CA ALA A 62 -0.62 -3.08 11.71
C ALA A 62 -1.75 -2.40 12.48
N ASP A 63 -1.71 -2.54 13.80
CA ASP A 63 -2.55 -1.73 14.69
C ASP A 63 -2.01 -0.32 14.80
N ASN A 64 -2.91 0.62 15.06
CA ASN A 64 -2.52 1.99 15.35
C ASN A 64 -3.12 2.40 16.71
N PRO A 65 -2.37 2.23 17.80
CA PRO A 65 -2.90 2.49 19.14
C PRO A 65 -3.22 3.96 19.41
N GLY A 66 -2.76 4.87 18.53
CA GLY A 66 -3.06 6.29 18.66
C GLY A 66 -4.43 6.70 18.11
N LEU A 67 -5.19 5.75 17.52
CA LEU A 67 -6.48 6.05 16.94
C LEU A 67 -7.60 5.29 17.66
N ASP A 68 -8.82 5.85 17.59
CA ASP A 68 -10.03 5.15 18.02
C ASP A 68 -10.21 3.86 17.21
N ALA A 69 -10.65 2.78 17.86
CA ALA A 69 -10.74 1.47 17.22
C ALA A 69 -11.66 1.47 16.00
N GLN A 70 -12.80 2.18 16.06
CA GLN A 70 -13.73 2.23 14.93
C GLN A 70 -13.13 2.99 13.75
N LEU A 71 -12.49 4.10 14.04
CA LEU A 71 -11.81 4.89 13.00
C LEU A 71 -10.69 4.08 12.36
N TRP A 72 -9.91 3.40 13.18
CA TRP A 72 -8.81 2.58 12.69
C TRP A 72 -9.30 1.42 11.83
N GLN A 73 -10.40 0.77 12.22
CA GLN A 73 -10.96 -0.33 11.42
C GLN A 73 -11.40 0.15 10.04
N ALA A 74 -12.01 1.32 9.95
CA ALA A 74 -12.40 1.90 8.67
C ALA A 74 -11.18 2.21 7.80
N GLU A 75 -10.14 2.80 8.40
CA GLU A 75 -8.93 3.17 7.68
C GLU A 75 -8.12 1.96 7.23
N ILE A 76 -8.01 0.92 8.07
CA ILE A 76 -7.25 -0.26 7.69
C ILE A 76 -7.92 -1.02 6.54
N ARG A 77 -9.25 -1.05 6.51
CA ARG A 77 -9.98 -1.64 5.39
C ARG A 77 -9.71 -0.88 4.10
N GLU A 78 -9.76 0.44 4.17
CA GLU A 78 -9.46 1.28 3.02
C GLU A 78 -8.02 1.08 2.55
N PHE A 79 -7.08 1.01 3.48
CA PHE A 79 -5.67 0.79 3.16
C PHE A 79 -5.49 -0.54 2.40
N ARG A 80 -6.13 -1.61 2.89
CA ARG A 80 -6.07 -2.91 2.22
C ARG A 80 -6.67 -2.85 0.82
N GLU A 81 -7.80 -2.15 0.65
CA GLU A 81 -8.42 -1.99 -0.66
C GLU A 81 -7.51 -1.24 -1.64
N LEU A 82 -6.83 -0.19 -1.17
CA LEU A 82 -5.87 0.54 -1.99
C LEU A 82 -4.69 -0.35 -2.40
N MET A 83 -4.18 -1.18 -1.49
CA MET A 83 -3.10 -2.10 -1.80
C MET A 83 -3.57 -3.17 -2.79
N ILE A 84 -4.80 -3.66 -2.67
CA ILE A 84 -5.36 -4.61 -3.62
C ILE A 84 -5.44 -3.99 -5.02
N GLU A 85 -5.93 -2.77 -5.11
CA GLU A 85 -6.04 -2.06 -6.38
C GLU A 85 -4.67 -1.83 -7.03
N LEU A 86 -3.70 -1.38 -6.24
CA LEU A 86 -2.34 -1.16 -6.72
C LEU A 86 -1.69 -2.49 -7.15
N GLY A 87 -1.77 -3.51 -6.30
CA GLY A 87 -1.19 -4.82 -6.59
C GLY A 87 -1.79 -5.47 -7.83
N SER A 88 -3.10 -5.36 -8.00
CA SER A 88 -3.79 -5.88 -9.19
C SER A 88 -3.28 -5.20 -10.45
N HIS A 89 -3.09 -3.89 -10.40
CA HIS A 89 -2.51 -3.14 -11.52
C HIS A 89 -1.10 -3.63 -11.86
N LEU A 90 -0.27 -3.86 -10.84
CA LEU A 90 1.10 -4.32 -11.04
C LEU A 90 1.13 -5.72 -11.65
N LEU A 91 0.22 -6.62 -11.22
CA LEU A 91 0.11 -7.95 -11.78
C LEU A 91 -0.31 -7.92 -13.25
N GLU A 92 -1.27 -7.07 -13.60
CA GLU A 92 -1.71 -6.89 -14.99
C GLU A 92 -0.60 -6.36 -15.87
N ARG A 93 0.22 -5.47 -15.32
CA ARG A 93 1.34 -4.86 -16.05
C ARG A 93 2.47 -5.86 -16.33
N GLY A 94 2.63 -6.87 -15.47
CA GLY A 94 3.71 -7.86 -15.58
C GLY A 94 4.97 -7.48 -14.81
N ASN A 95 5.83 -8.45 -14.61
CA ASN A 95 7.08 -8.29 -13.84
C ASN A 95 6.85 -7.81 -12.41
N ALA A 96 5.72 -8.21 -11.82
CA ALA A 96 5.35 -7.81 -10.48
C ALA A 96 6.21 -8.52 -9.43
N TYR A 97 6.38 -7.86 -8.28
CA TYR A 97 7.09 -8.45 -7.14
C TYR A 97 6.44 -9.80 -6.75
N PRO A 98 7.22 -10.84 -6.48
CA PRO A 98 6.67 -12.19 -6.32
C PRO A 98 5.63 -12.36 -5.21
N ASP A 99 5.71 -11.57 -4.13
CA ASP A 99 4.84 -11.72 -2.97
C ASP A 99 3.50 -10.99 -3.11
N ILE A 100 3.30 -10.22 -4.19
CA ILE A 100 2.09 -9.41 -4.35
C ILE A 100 0.82 -10.27 -4.29
N SER A 101 0.79 -11.39 -5.01
CA SER A 101 -0.41 -12.25 -5.03
C SER A 101 -0.78 -12.76 -3.65
N SER A 102 0.20 -13.12 -2.83
CA SER A 102 -0.04 -13.57 -1.46
C SER A 102 -0.62 -12.46 -0.59
N TRP A 103 -0.09 -11.24 -0.72
CA TRP A 103 -0.61 -10.10 0.02
C TRP A 103 -2.04 -9.77 -0.37
N LEU A 104 -2.36 -9.79 -1.68
CA LEU A 104 -3.72 -9.50 -2.15
C LEU A 104 -4.72 -10.51 -1.62
N LEU A 105 -4.35 -11.77 -1.57
CA LEU A 105 -5.20 -12.81 -1.00
C LEU A 105 -5.44 -12.57 0.49
N ALA A 106 -4.40 -12.23 1.24
CA ALA A 106 -4.51 -11.95 2.66
C ALA A 106 -5.41 -10.74 2.92
N PHE A 107 -5.21 -9.65 2.17
CA PHE A 107 -6.01 -8.43 2.32
C PHE A 107 -7.49 -8.68 2.01
N SER A 108 -7.76 -9.42 0.93
CA SER A 108 -9.12 -9.75 0.55
C SER A 108 -9.82 -10.58 1.62
N ASN A 109 -9.14 -11.59 2.14
CA ASN A 109 -9.69 -12.45 3.18
C ASN A 109 -9.98 -11.66 4.47
N TRP A 110 -9.05 -10.80 4.87
CA TRP A 110 -9.22 -9.99 6.08
C TRP A 110 -10.38 -9.00 5.95
N ASN A 111 -10.52 -8.36 4.78
CA ASN A 111 -11.61 -7.42 4.54
C ASN A 111 -12.97 -8.13 4.49
N GLN A 112 -13.04 -9.35 3.92
CA GLN A 112 -14.26 -10.13 3.86
C GLN A 112 -14.69 -10.63 5.24
N SER A 113 -13.73 -10.96 6.11
CA SER A 113 -14.03 -11.46 7.46
C SER A 113 -14.25 -10.37 8.48
N GLY A 114 -14.11 -9.10 8.10
CA GLY A 114 -14.32 -7.97 8.99
C GLY A 114 -13.17 -7.69 9.96
N LEU A 115 -12.00 -8.24 9.69
CA LEU A 115 -10.83 -8.06 10.56
C LEU A 115 -10.03 -6.80 10.24
#